data_11150997a82bd80bb9b39c137b388af9
#
_entry.id   11150997a82bd80bb9b39c137b388af9
#
_cell.length_a   1.000
_cell.length_b   1.000
_cell.length_c   1.000
_cell.angle_alpha   90.00
_cell.angle_beta   90.00
_cell.angle_gamma   90.00
#
_symmetry.space_group_name_H-M   'P 1'
#
loop_
_entity.id
_entity.type
_entity.pdbx_description
1 polymer ?
#
loop_
_entity_poly.entity_id
_entity_poly.type
_entity_poly.pdbx_seq_one_letter_code
_entity_poly.pdbx_strand_id
1 'polypeptide(L)'
;MFTELSAPYTYLLSLSISFDIVFSEMTEKRKYEMKERAERQRETRRRIVEATVELHRTRGPANTTISEIARRAGVNRLTVYNHFPNLTDLLKACSRSWTGRHPAPDPTPWVKISDPQVRLRTALTELYGFYGRTEPMRANVLRDAQTMPELAALLEGSVVPYLAAVRDLLAEGWEVRDKEKRRLHAMLALALDFHTWRSLERRSGLSRKEAVETMLEAVRSCVLRPRIP
;
A
#
# COMPACT_ATOMS: atom_id res chain seq x y z
N MET A 1 33.77 -70.27 -26.75
CA MET A 1 32.83 -70.05 -27.85
C MET A 1 32.01 -68.83 -27.45
N PHE A 2 32.52 -67.60 -27.71
CA PHE A 2 31.87 -66.33 -27.40
C PHE A 2 31.10 -65.92 -28.66
N THR A 3 29.79 -65.90 -28.53
CA THR A 3 28.89 -65.45 -29.60
C THR A 3 28.92 -63.87 -29.57
N GLU A 4 29.44 -63.34 -30.70
CA GLU A 4 29.33 -61.90 -31.00
C GLU A 4 27.88 -61.47 -31.02
N LEU A 5 27.51 -60.54 -30.18
CA LEU A 5 26.23 -59.80 -30.20
C LEU A 5 26.24 -58.94 -31.47
N SER A 6 25.27 -59.17 -32.34
CA SER A 6 25.16 -58.61 -33.68
C SER A 6 25.02 -57.08 -33.67
N ALA A 7 25.65 -56.41 -34.63
CA ALA A 7 25.73 -54.99 -34.91
C ALA A 7 24.42 -54.15 -34.88
N PRO A 8 23.20 -54.65 -35.00
CA PRO A 8 21.99 -53.80 -34.93
C PRO A 8 21.62 -53.29 -33.55
N TYR A 9 22.01 -53.96 -32.46
CA TYR A 9 21.64 -53.53 -31.10
C TYR A 9 22.45 -52.31 -30.60
N THR A 10 23.69 -52.20 -31.02
CA THR A 10 24.54 -51.03 -30.68
C THR A 10 24.07 -49.77 -31.37
N TYR A 11 23.50 -49.84 -32.55
CA TYR A 11 22.98 -48.71 -33.31
C TYR A 11 21.67 -48.17 -32.70
N LEU A 12 20.80 -49.05 -32.24
CA LEU A 12 19.53 -48.67 -31.58
C LEU A 12 19.78 -48.02 -30.21
N LEU A 13 20.75 -48.47 -29.45
CA LEU A 13 21.15 -47.85 -28.17
C LEU A 13 21.77 -46.47 -28.36
N SER A 14 22.60 -46.26 -29.40
CA SER A 14 23.19 -44.94 -29.68
C SER A 14 22.15 -43.92 -30.15
N LEU A 15 21.14 -44.34 -30.91
CA LEU A 15 20.02 -43.48 -31.32
C LEU A 15 19.12 -43.09 -30.15
N SER A 16 18.86 -44.02 -29.22
CA SER A 16 18.09 -43.74 -27.99
C SER A 16 18.80 -42.73 -27.08
N ILE A 17 20.08 -42.90 -26.82
CA ILE A 17 20.89 -41.98 -26.00
C ILE A 17 20.98 -40.59 -26.65
N SER A 18 21.15 -40.50 -27.97
CA SER A 18 21.16 -39.24 -28.70
C SER A 18 19.81 -38.51 -28.64
N PHE A 19 18.69 -39.25 -28.68
CA PHE A 19 17.35 -38.71 -28.60
C PHE A 19 17.06 -38.15 -27.20
N ASP A 20 17.46 -38.84 -26.12
CA ASP A 20 17.28 -38.40 -24.73
C ASP A 20 18.11 -37.15 -24.43
N ILE A 21 19.32 -37.04 -24.95
CA ILE A 21 20.16 -35.84 -24.78
C ILE A 21 19.54 -34.64 -25.50
N VAL A 22 19.12 -34.78 -26.74
CA VAL A 22 18.49 -33.70 -27.52
C VAL A 22 17.16 -33.27 -26.89
N PHE A 23 16.36 -34.24 -26.41
CA PHE A 23 15.10 -33.94 -25.73
C PHE A 23 15.33 -33.20 -24.39
N SER A 24 16.35 -33.60 -23.64
CA SER A 24 16.74 -32.91 -22.39
C SER A 24 17.20 -31.47 -22.65
N GLU A 25 18.07 -31.27 -23.66
CA GLU A 25 18.52 -29.90 -24.01
C GLU A 25 17.38 -29.02 -24.52
N MET A 26 16.45 -29.54 -25.31
CA MET A 26 15.27 -28.81 -25.76
C MET A 26 14.35 -28.42 -24.58
N THR A 27 14.22 -29.31 -23.60
CA THR A 27 13.39 -29.07 -22.41
C THR A 27 14.00 -27.98 -21.53
N GLU A 28 15.30 -28.02 -21.27
CA GLU A 28 16.02 -27.01 -20.50
C GLU A 28 16.02 -25.64 -21.21
N LYS A 29 16.24 -25.62 -22.53
CA LYS A 29 16.15 -24.40 -23.34
C LYS A 29 14.76 -23.76 -23.25
N ARG A 30 13.69 -24.56 -23.40
CA ARG A 30 12.31 -24.13 -23.31
C ARG A 30 11.99 -23.54 -21.90
N LYS A 31 12.48 -24.19 -20.84
CA LYS A 31 12.33 -23.74 -19.44
C LYS A 31 13.07 -22.43 -19.23
N TYR A 32 14.27 -22.29 -19.78
CA TYR A 32 15.03 -21.04 -19.72
C TYR A 32 14.30 -19.89 -20.43
N GLU A 33 13.82 -20.10 -21.67
CA GLU A 33 13.07 -19.09 -22.43
C GLU A 33 11.77 -18.69 -21.74
N MET A 34 11.06 -19.64 -21.10
CA MET A 34 9.87 -19.34 -20.31
C MET A 34 10.20 -18.50 -19.09
N LYS A 35 11.32 -18.77 -18.40
CA LYS A 35 11.78 -17.99 -17.26
C LYS A 35 12.12 -16.54 -17.66
N GLU A 36 12.90 -16.36 -18.72
CA GLU A 36 13.22 -15.04 -19.25
C GLU A 36 11.98 -14.25 -19.67
N ARG A 37 11.02 -14.90 -20.32
CA ARG A 37 9.75 -14.27 -20.71
C ARG A 37 8.98 -13.81 -19.47
N ALA A 38 8.90 -14.64 -18.43
CA ALA A 38 8.24 -14.30 -17.18
C ALA A 38 8.93 -13.14 -16.47
N GLU A 39 10.26 -13.10 -16.48
CA GLU A 39 11.04 -11.99 -15.90
C GLU A 39 10.81 -10.68 -16.66
N ARG A 40 10.83 -10.69 -17.97
CA ARG A 40 10.50 -9.53 -18.83
C ARG A 40 9.07 -9.01 -18.58
N GLN A 41 8.10 -9.92 -18.40
CA GLN A 41 6.74 -9.54 -18.05
C GLN A 41 6.64 -8.89 -16.67
N ARG A 42 7.32 -9.44 -15.66
CA ARG A 42 7.38 -8.85 -14.30
C ARG A 42 8.00 -7.45 -14.33
N GLU A 43 9.11 -7.32 -15.05
CA GLU A 43 9.79 -6.02 -15.18
C GLU A 43 8.92 -4.98 -15.89
N THR A 44 8.24 -5.35 -16.95
CA THR A 44 7.29 -4.47 -17.65
C THR A 44 6.15 -4.06 -16.71
N ARG A 45 5.57 -5.01 -15.98
CA ARG A 45 4.53 -4.73 -14.98
C ARG A 45 5.02 -3.77 -13.89
N ARG A 46 6.24 -3.96 -13.39
CA ARG A 46 6.87 -3.09 -12.39
C ARG A 46 6.98 -1.65 -12.91
N ARG A 47 7.52 -1.45 -14.12
CA ARG A 47 7.63 -0.12 -14.76
C ARG A 47 6.29 0.59 -14.91
N ILE A 48 5.23 -0.14 -15.30
CA ILE A 48 3.87 0.41 -15.40
C ILE A 48 3.40 0.89 -14.02
N VAL A 49 3.56 0.08 -12.99
CA VAL A 49 3.16 0.44 -11.62
C VAL A 49 3.93 1.65 -11.12
N GLU A 50 5.25 1.70 -11.30
CA GLU A 50 6.09 2.82 -10.87
C GLU A 50 5.73 4.12 -11.59
N ALA A 51 5.53 4.06 -12.90
CA ALA A 51 5.07 5.20 -13.69
C ALA A 51 3.72 5.72 -13.19
N THR A 52 2.80 4.82 -12.87
CA THR A 52 1.46 5.15 -12.35
C THR A 52 1.56 5.77 -10.95
N VAL A 53 2.32 5.18 -10.04
CA VAL A 53 2.55 5.70 -8.69
C VAL A 53 3.10 7.14 -8.75
N GLU A 54 4.06 7.40 -9.60
CA GLU A 54 4.63 8.75 -9.73
C GLU A 54 3.65 9.76 -10.32
N LEU A 55 2.83 9.37 -11.29
CA LEU A 55 1.77 10.21 -11.83
C LEU A 55 0.68 10.49 -10.78
N HIS A 56 0.27 9.49 -10.02
CA HIS A 56 -0.69 9.66 -8.93
C HIS A 56 -0.16 10.60 -7.84
N ARG A 57 1.12 10.46 -7.48
CA ARG A 57 1.77 11.33 -6.49
C ARG A 57 1.82 12.78 -6.94
N THR A 58 2.09 13.05 -8.22
CA THR A 58 2.32 14.40 -8.75
C THR A 58 1.05 15.08 -9.26
N ARG A 59 0.11 14.35 -9.84
CA ARG A 59 -1.10 14.90 -10.49
C ARG A 59 -2.40 14.39 -9.88
N GLY A 60 -2.36 13.21 -9.30
CA GLY A 60 -3.51 12.47 -8.80
C GLY A 60 -4.06 11.43 -9.78
N PRO A 61 -4.76 10.42 -9.26
CA PRO A 61 -5.37 9.35 -10.05
C PRO A 61 -6.36 9.87 -11.12
N ALA A 62 -7.24 10.81 -10.77
CA ALA A 62 -8.24 11.36 -11.70
C ALA A 62 -7.61 12.08 -12.90
N ASN A 63 -6.40 12.64 -12.73
CA ASN A 63 -5.67 13.36 -13.77
C ASN A 63 -4.59 12.50 -14.45
N THR A 64 -4.69 11.18 -14.35
CA THR A 64 -3.72 10.23 -14.91
C THR A 64 -4.38 9.37 -15.99
N THR A 65 -3.88 9.45 -17.23
CA THR A 65 -4.40 8.67 -18.35
C THR A 65 -3.54 7.45 -18.66
N ILE A 66 -4.14 6.40 -19.22
CA ILE A 66 -3.40 5.22 -19.70
C ILE A 66 -2.31 5.59 -20.72
N SER A 67 -2.54 6.60 -21.54
CA SER A 67 -1.56 7.10 -22.52
C SER A 67 -0.31 7.68 -21.85
N GLU A 68 -0.49 8.45 -20.77
CA GLU A 68 0.64 9.01 -20.00
C GLU A 68 1.39 7.92 -19.24
N ILE A 69 0.68 6.96 -18.65
CA ILE A 69 1.28 5.80 -17.99
C ILE A 69 2.14 5.02 -18.98
N ALA A 70 1.58 4.69 -20.16
CA ALA A 70 2.28 3.97 -21.22
C ALA A 70 3.55 4.68 -21.67
N ARG A 71 3.43 6.00 -21.98
CA ARG A 71 4.57 6.84 -22.36
C ARG A 71 5.65 6.86 -21.30
N ARG A 72 5.29 7.05 -20.03
CA ARG A 72 6.23 7.12 -18.91
C ARG A 72 6.88 5.78 -18.60
N ALA A 73 6.14 4.68 -18.78
CA ALA A 73 6.64 3.32 -18.59
C ALA A 73 7.48 2.81 -19.78
N GLY A 74 7.53 3.54 -20.89
CA GLY A 74 8.22 3.11 -22.12
C GLY A 74 7.57 1.88 -22.76
N VAL A 75 6.23 1.86 -22.80
CA VAL A 75 5.43 0.79 -23.42
C VAL A 75 4.29 1.41 -24.26
N ASN A 76 3.60 0.59 -25.06
CA ASN A 76 2.38 1.01 -25.71
C ASN A 76 1.14 0.82 -24.81
N ARG A 77 0.00 1.45 -25.19
CA ARG A 77 -1.26 1.36 -24.42
C ARG A 77 -1.79 -0.06 -24.29
N LEU A 78 -1.67 -0.85 -25.36
CA LEU A 78 -2.12 -2.25 -25.37
C LEU A 78 -1.35 -3.08 -24.32
N THR A 79 -0.05 -2.84 -24.18
CA THR A 79 0.75 -3.47 -23.15
C THR A 79 0.23 -3.14 -21.74
N VAL A 80 -0.20 -1.90 -21.48
CA VAL A 80 -0.79 -1.55 -20.18
C VAL A 80 -2.07 -2.35 -19.94
N TYR A 81 -2.98 -2.42 -20.92
CA TYR A 81 -4.23 -3.20 -20.81
C TYR A 81 -3.98 -4.71 -20.65
N ASN A 82 -2.96 -5.25 -21.31
CA ASN A 82 -2.58 -6.67 -21.16
C ASN A 82 -2.12 -7.00 -19.73
N HIS A 83 -1.49 -6.04 -19.03
CA HIS A 83 -1.06 -6.22 -17.65
C HIS A 83 -2.12 -5.84 -16.61
N PHE A 84 -3.00 -4.92 -16.96
CA PHE A 84 -4.04 -4.37 -16.09
C PHE A 84 -5.33 -4.17 -16.92
N PRO A 85 -6.17 -5.22 -17.00
CA PRO A 85 -7.39 -5.18 -17.81
C PRO A 85 -8.40 -4.12 -17.37
N ASN A 86 -8.35 -3.72 -16.10
CA ASN A 86 -9.23 -2.71 -15.52
C ASN A 86 -8.49 -1.76 -14.57
N LEU A 87 -9.13 -0.64 -14.27
CA LEU A 87 -8.58 0.40 -13.39
C LEU A 87 -8.37 -0.11 -11.96
N THR A 88 -9.29 -0.92 -11.45
CA THR A 88 -9.22 -1.46 -10.08
C THR A 88 -7.95 -2.27 -9.85
N ASP A 89 -7.55 -3.11 -10.80
CA ASP A 89 -6.32 -3.93 -10.69
C ASP A 89 -5.07 -3.05 -10.70
N LEU A 90 -5.07 -2.01 -11.52
CA LEU A 90 -3.98 -1.03 -11.55
C LEU A 90 -3.89 -0.26 -10.22
N LEU A 91 -5.01 0.26 -9.70
CA LEU A 91 -5.07 0.96 -8.42
C LEU A 91 -4.60 0.07 -7.27
N LYS A 92 -5.05 -1.20 -7.21
CA LYS A 92 -4.60 -2.17 -6.20
C LYS A 92 -3.10 -2.44 -6.29
N ALA A 93 -2.54 -2.55 -7.49
CA ALA A 93 -1.11 -2.77 -7.68
C ALA A 93 -0.30 -1.55 -7.25
N CYS A 94 -0.75 -0.34 -7.59
CA CYS A 94 -0.15 0.92 -7.17
C CYS A 94 -0.21 1.10 -5.65
N SER A 95 -1.36 0.82 -5.04
CA SER A 95 -1.54 0.88 -3.59
C SER A 95 -0.55 -0.05 -2.88
N ARG A 96 -0.47 -1.32 -3.28
CA ARG A 96 0.49 -2.28 -2.71
C ARG A 96 1.94 -1.82 -2.86
N SER A 97 2.31 -1.30 -4.04
CA SER A 97 3.66 -0.79 -4.29
C SER A 97 3.99 0.44 -3.44
N TRP A 98 3.03 1.34 -3.26
CA TRP A 98 3.17 2.53 -2.45
C TRP A 98 3.27 2.20 -0.96
N THR A 99 2.31 1.44 -0.43
CA THR A 99 2.25 1.08 1.00
C THR A 99 3.43 0.22 1.43
N GLY A 100 3.94 -0.65 0.56
CA GLY A 100 5.16 -1.42 0.84
C GLY A 100 6.41 -0.55 1.03
N ARG A 101 6.48 0.61 0.36
CA ARG A 101 7.58 1.58 0.51
C ARG A 101 7.32 2.65 1.57
N HIS A 102 6.07 2.88 1.90
CA HIS A 102 5.61 3.90 2.85
C HIS A 102 4.57 3.26 3.79
N PRO A 103 4.99 2.34 4.67
CA PRO A 103 4.07 1.70 5.60
C PRO A 103 3.47 2.74 6.55
N ALA A 104 2.18 2.57 6.86
CA ALA A 104 1.55 3.31 7.94
C ALA A 104 2.18 2.91 9.29
N PRO A 105 2.12 3.76 10.33
CA PRO A 105 2.60 3.40 11.65
C PRO A 105 1.98 2.10 12.16
N ASP A 106 2.79 1.24 12.79
CA ASP A 106 2.31 0.02 13.42
C ASP A 106 1.71 0.36 14.80
N PRO A 107 0.43 0.07 15.05
CA PRO A 107 -0.19 0.35 16.35
C PRO A 107 0.23 -0.64 17.45
N THR A 108 0.88 -1.75 17.12
CA THR A 108 1.25 -2.81 18.08
C THR A 108 2.07 -2.30 19.28
N PRO A 109 3.08 -1.41 19.10
CA PRO A 109 3.81 -0.85 20.24
C PRO A 109 2.94 0.01 21.16
N TRP A 110 1.91 0.68 20.61
CA TRP A 110 1.05 1.58 21.39
C TRP A 110 0.17 0.85 22.39
N VAL A 111 -0.20 -0.41 22.11
CA VAL A 111 -0.98 -1.27 23.04
C VAL A 111 -0.28 -1.40 24.40
N LYS A 112 1.05 -1.37 24.43
CA LYS A 112 1.85 -1.51 25.65
C LYS A 112 1.91 -0.25 26.52
N ILE A 113 1.43 0.88 26.02
CA ILE A 113 1.41 2.16 26.73
C ILE A 113 0.12 2.23 27.53
N SER A 114 0.21 2.09 28.85
CA SER A 114 -0.95 2.08 29.75
C SER A 114 -1.62 3.46 29.88
N ASP A 115 -0.84 4.54 29.95
CA ASP A 115 -1.38 5.92 30.00
C ASP A 115 -1.98 6.33 28.66
N PRO A 116 -3.31 6.60 28.61
CA PRO A 116 -3.99 6.91 27.35
C PRO A 116 -3.53 8.24 26.73
N GLN A 117 -3.03 9.20 27.52
CA GLN A 117 -2.53 10.48 27.01
C GLN A 117 -1.15 10.30 26.37
N VAL A 118 -0.28 9.52 27.01
CA VAL A 118 1.04 9.16 26.45
C VAL A 118 0.85 8.35 25.18
N ARG A 119 -0.07 7.39 25.18
CA ARG A 119 -0.43 6.59 24.01
C ARG A 119 -0.90 7.47 22.85
N LEU A 120 -1.83 8.36 23.09
CA LEU A 120 -2.34 9.30 22.08
C LEU A 120 -1.23 10.19 21.53
N ARG A 121 -0.40 10.79 22.40
CA ARG A 121 0.75 11.62 21.98
C ARG A 121 1.70 10.84 21.07
N THR A 122 2.05 9.62 21.43
CA THR A 122 2.95 8.76 20.65
C THR A 122 2.35 8.47 19.28
N ALA A 123 1.09 7.99 19.25
CA ALA A 123 0.39 7.67 18.02
C ALA A 123 0.26 8.88 17.07
N LEU A 124 -0.12 10.04 17.58
CA LEU A 124 -0.22 11.25 16.77
C LEU A 124 1.14 11.72 16.25
N THR A 125 2.20 11.62 17.06
CA THR A 125 3.56 11.99 16.61
C THR A 125 4.00 11.14 15.43
N GLU A 126 3.79 9.83 15.48
CA GLU A 126 4.14 8.91 14.41
C GLU A 126 3.23 9.10 13.18
N LEU A 127 1.92 9.24 13.39
CA LEU A 127 0.94 9.40 12.31
C LEU A 127 1.15 10.73 11.57
N TYR A 128 1.36 11.83 12.28
CA TYR A 128 1.62 13.15 11.68
C TYR A 128 2.96 13.16 10.94
N GLY A 129 3.97 12.42 11.46
CA GLY A 129 5.20 12.17 10.74
C GLY A 129 5.00 11.41 9.44
N PHE A 130 4.15 10.40 9.46
CA PHE A 130 3.76 9.64 8.28
C PHE A 130 3.00 10.51 7.28
N TYR A 131 2.05 11.32 7.72
CA TYR A 131 1.31 12.25 6.86
C TYR A 131 2.25 13.24 6.18
N GLY A 132 3.19 13.83 6.91
CA GLY A 132 4.17 14.75 6.33
C GLY A 132 5.02 14.14 5.22
N ARG A 133 5.46 12.87 5.39
CA ARG A 133 6.25 12.17 4.38
C ARG A 133 5.43 11.72 3.17
N THR A 134 4.13 11.51 3.33
CA THR A 134 3.26 10.95 2.28
C THR A 134 2.26 11.97 1.73
N GLU A 135 2.35 13.23 2.14
CA GLU A 135 1.36 14.29 1.85
C GLU A 135 0.96 14.39 0.38
N PRO A 136 1.89 14.46 -0.60
CA PRO A 136 1.49 14.68 -2.00
C PRO A 136 0.59 13.57 -2.54
N MET A 137 0.95 12.31 -2.26
CA MET A 137 0.15 11.16 -2.68
C MET A 137 -1.20 11.15 -1.95
N ARG A 138 -1.18 11.31 -0.63
CA ARG A 138 -2.40 11.24 0.20
C ARG A 138 -3.39 12.35 -0.13
N ALA A 139 -2.91 13.58 -0.33
CA ALA A 139 -3.76 14.70 -0.72
C ALA A 139 -4.46 14.47 -2.06
N ASN A 140 -3.72 13.97 -3.05
CA ASN A 140 -4.27 13.65 -4.36
C ASN A 140 -5.27 12.50 -4.30
N VAL A 141 -4.94 11.42 -3.60
CA VAL A 141 -5.80 10.23 -3.46
C VAL A 141 -7.11 10.58 -2.75
N LEU A 142 -7.07 11.31 -1.62
CA LEU A 142 -8.27 11.70 -0.88
C LEU A 142 -9.15 12.68 -1.66
N ARG A 143 -8.55 13.61 -2.41
CA ARG A 143 -9.30 14.51 -3.30
C ARG A 143 -10.02 13.72 -4.39
N ASP A 144 -9.31 12.83 -5.07
CA ASP A 144 -9.81 12.16 -6.25
C ASP A 144 -10.79 11.03 -5.92
N ALA A 145 -10.71 10.45 -4.71
CA ALA A 145 -11.68 9.46 -4.21
C ALA A 145 -13.11 10.03 -4.12
N GLN A 146 -13.27 11.34 -4.04
CA GLN A 146 -14.60 11.96 -4.05
C GLN A 146 -15.35 11.79 -5.38
N THR A 147 -14.63 11.55 -6.47
CA THR A 147 -15.18 11.44 -7.84
C THR A 147 -14.86 10.11 -8.51
N MET A 148 -14.04 9.25 -7.87
CA MET A 148 -13.62 7.95 -8.41
C MET A 148 -14.09 6.81 -7.50
N PRO A 149 -15.22 6.13 -7.82
CA PRO A 149 -15.80 5.07 -6.97
C PRO A 149 -14.83 3.93 -6.68
N GLU A 150 -14.00 3.52 -7.65
CA GLU A 150 -13.03 2.45 -7.49
C GLU A 150 -11.94 2.82 -6.47
N LEU A 151 -11.54 4.09 -6.46
CA LEU A 151 -10.56 4.61 -5.50
C LEU A 151 -11.18 4.75 -4.10
N ALA A 152 -12.42 5.22 -4.01
CA ALA A 152 -13.18 5.28 -2.76
C ALA A 152 -13.31 3.89 -2.13
N ALA A 153 -13.74 2.89 -2.90
CA ALA A 153 -13.86 1.50 -2.44
C ALA A 153 -12.52 0.92 -1.95
N LEU A 154 -11.40 1.28 -2.60
CA LEU A 154 -10.07 0.86 -2.16
C LEU A 154 -9.70 1.46 -0.79
N LEU A 155 -10.03 2.72 -0.56
CA LEU A 155 -9.80 3.39 0.74
C LEU A 155 -10.71 2.83 1.83
N GLU A 156 -11.98 2.60 1.53
CA GLU A 156 -12.94 1.96 2.44
C GLU A 156 -12.50 0.56 2.87
N GLY A 157 -11.89 -0.21 1.96
CA GLY A 157 -11.37 -1.54 2.27
C GLY A 157 -10.01 -1.58 2.96
N SER A 158 -9.30 -0.45 3.12
CA SER A 158 -7.94 -0.44 3.65
C SER A 158 -7.69 0.65 4.69
N VAL A 159 -7.85 1.90 4.35
CA VAL A 159 -7.52 3.05 5.22
C VAL A 159 -8.55 3.21 6.32
N VAL A 160 -9.83 3.09 6.00
CA VAL A 160 -10.93 3.26 6.96
C VAL A 160 -10.85 2.24 8.10
N PRO A 161 -10.70 0.91 7.84
CA PRO A 161 -10.54 -0.07 8.92
C PRO A 161 -9.30 0.16 9.77
N TYR A 162 -8.18 0.55 9.17
CA TYR A 162 -6.97 0.88 9.91
C TYR A 162 -7.20 2.04 10.90
N LEU A 163 -7.76 3.16 10.43
CA LEU A 163 -8.03 4.32 11.28
C LEU A 163 -9.09 4.02 12.34
N ALA A 164 -10.09 3.19 12.04
CA ALA A 164 -11.08 2.74 13.01
C ALA A 164 -10.42 1.92 14.13
N ALA A 165 -9.59 0.94 13.79
CA ALA A 165 -8.86 0.14 14.77
C ALA A 165 -7.92 0.99 15.64
N VAL A 166 -7.21 1.94 15.04
CA VAL A 166 -6.36 2.90 15.77
C VAL A 166 -7.19 3.76 16.72
N ARG A 167 -8.32 4.31 16.26
CA ARG A 167 -9.24 5.09 17.11
C ARG A 167 -9.71 4.30 18.31
N ASP A 168 -10.13 3.05 18.09
CA ASP A 168 -10.68 2.21 19.15
C ASP A 168 -9.60 1.86 20.18
N LEU A 169 -8.38 1.54 19.74
CA LEU A 169 -7.22 1.38 20.61
C LEU A 169 -6.92 2.64 21.44
N LEU A 170 -6.96 3.81 20.81
CA LEU A 170 -6.69 5.09 21.49
C LEU A 170 -7.79 5.51 22.45
N ALA A 171 -9.01 4.97 22.30
CA ALA A 171 -10.12 5.21 23.21
C ALA A 171 -10.02 4.41 24.52
N GLU A 172 -9.18 3.37 24.57
CA GLU A 172 -9.00 2.55 25.76
C GLU A 172 -8.30 3.33 26.88
N GLY A 173 -8.71 3.04 28.14
CA GLY A 173 -8.09 3.60 29.33
C GLY A 173 -8.49 5.02 29.70
N TRP A 174 -9.34 5.69 28.92
CA TRP A 174 -9.93 6.96 29.32
C TRP A 174 -11.12 6.72 30.25
N GLU A 175 -11.09 7.32 31.43
CA GLU A 175 -12.19 7.26 32.41
C GLU A 175 -13.34 8.17 32.00
N VAL A 176 -14.22 7.67 31.10
CA VAL A 176 -15.36 8.41 30.55
C VAL A 176 -16.67 7.68 30.80
N ARG A 177 -17.76 8.44 31.02
CA ARG A 177 -19.11 7.90 31.08
C ARG A 177 -19.63 7.53 29.67
N ASP A 178 -20.61 6.67 29.57
CA ASP A 178 -21.11 6.18 28.28
C ASP A 178 -21.55 7.28 27.30
N LYS A 179 -22.18 8.33 27.80
CA LYS A 179 -22.56 9.50 27.00
C LYS A 179 -21.37 10.30 26.46
N GLU A 180 -20.23 10.21 27.12
CA GLU A 180 -18.99 10.91 26.75
C GLU A 180 -18.13 10.07 25.79
N LYS A 181 -18.30 8.76 25.77
CA LYS A 181 -17.58 7.85 24.84
C LYS A 181 -17.75 8.26 23.38
N ARG A 182 -18.98 8.62 22.96
CA ARG A 182 -19.22 9.08 21.58
C ARG A 182 -18.44 10.34 21.24
N ARG A 183 -18.31 11.28 22.20
CA ARG A 183 -17.51 12.51 22.00
C ARG A 183 -16.03 12.19 21.91
N LEU A 184 -15.53 11.32 22.79
CA LEU A 184 -14.14 10.84 22.75
C LEU A 184 -13.82 10.22 21.40
N HIS A 185 -14.64 9.28 20.92
CA HIS A 185 -14.43 8.66 19.62
C HIS A 185 -14.47 9.68 18.46
N ALA A 186 -15.37 10.66 18.50
CA ALA A 186 -15.43 11.72 17.49
C ALA A 186 -14.18 12.60 17.51
N MET A 187 -13.68 12.97 18.69
CA MET A 187 -12.47 13.77 18.83
C MET A 187 -11.21 12.99 18.44
N LEU A 188 -11.14 11.70 18.76
CA LEU A 188 -10.06 10.83 18.29
C LEU A 188 -10.09 10.68 16.76
N ALA A 189 -11.28 10.49 16.16
CA ALA A 189 -11.43 10.45 14.71
C ALA A 189 -10.94 11.75 14.05
N LEU A 190 -11.29 12.91 14.63
CA LEU A 190 -10.81 14.22 14.18
C LEU A 190 -9.29 14.34 14.33
N ALA A 191 -8.71 13.90 15.45
CA ALA A 191 -7.27 13.92 15.68
C ALA A 191 -6.48 13.03 14.71
N LEU A 192 -7.07 11.92 14.28
CA LEU A 192 -6.47 10.98 13.33
C LEU A 192 -6.64 11.40 11.86
N ASP A 193 -7.49 12.40 11.58
CA ASP A 193 -7.81 12.80 10.21
C ASP A 193 -6.65 13.54 9.53
N PHE A 194 -6.40 13.20 8.27
CA PHE A 194 -5.36 13.82 7.46
C PHE A 194 -5.57 15.32 7.24
N HIS A 195 -6.82 15.77 7.08
CA HIS A 195 -7.12 17.18 6.87
C HIS A 195 -6.97 18.00 8.14
N THR A 196 -7.21 17.41 9.31
CA THR A 196 -6.91 18.00 10.60
C THR A 196 -5.41 18.27 10.74
N TRP A 197 -4.58 17.23 10.52
CA TRP A 197 -3.13 17.40 10.49
C TRP A 197 -2.71 18.49 9.50
N ARG A 198 -3.22 18.45 8.27
CA ARG A 198 -2.89 19.42 7.22
C ARG A 198 -3.31 20.86 7.59
N SER A 199 -4.44 21.01 8.29
CA SER A 199 -4.88 22.31 8.79
C SER A 199 -3.91 22.84 9.84
N LEU A 200 -3.49 22.02 10.78
CA LEU A 200 -2.61 22.42 11.86
C LEU A 200 -1.18 22.73 11.36
N GLU A 201 -0.54 21.78 10.67
CA GLU A 201 0.86 21.94 10.26
C GLU A 201 1.01 22.82 9.01
N ARG A 202 0.11 22.74 8.00
CA ARG A 202 0.29 23.43 6.71
C ARG A 202 -0.40 24.77 6.62
N ARG A 203 -1.61 24.87 7.17
CA ARG A 203 -2.37 26.13 7.09
C ARG A 203 -2.09 27.06 8.27
N SER A 204 -1.98 26.50 9.48
CA SER A 204 -1.73 27.27 10.69
C SER A 204 -0.24 27.41 11.05
N GLY A 205 0.65 26.69 10.34
CA GLY A 205 2.10 26.80 10.52
C GLY A 205 2.63 26.20 11.82
N LEU A 206 1.83 25.38 12.52
CA LEU A 206 2.29 24.73 13.74
C LEU A 206 3.37 23.69 13.43
N SER A 207 4.37 23.62 14.29
CA SER A 207 5.27 22.48 14.30
C SER A 207 4.50 21.18 14.62
N ARG A 208 5.07 20.03 14.26
CA ARG A 208 4.45 18.75 14.62
C ARG A 208 4.19 18.60 16.10
N LYS A 209 5.12 19.06 16.95
CA LYS A 209 4.96 19.02 18.40
C LYS A 209 3.75 19.83 18.84
N GLU A 210 3.64 21.07 18.37
CA GLU A 210 2.51 21.95 18.70
C GLU A 210 1.17 21.38 18.20
N ALA A 211 1.13 20.84 16.98
CA ALA A 211 -0.06 20.21 16.42
C ALA A 211 -0.52 19.00 17.24
N VAL A 212 0.42 18.15 17.68
CA VAL A 212 0.13 17.00 18.54
C VAL A 212 -0.39 17.45 19.91
N GLU A 213 0.27 18.42 20.57
CA GLU A 213 -0.19 18.93 21.88
C GLU A 213 -1.55 19.60 21.76
N THR A 214 -1.80 20.38 20.71
CA THR A 214 -3.11 21.00 20.46
C THR A 214 -4.23 19.94 20.37
N MET A 215 -4.00 18.85 19.66
CA MET A 215 -5.00 17.79 19.55
C MET A 215 -5.14 16.99 20.84
N LEU A 216 -4.04 16.75 21.55
CA LEU A 216 -4.10 16.10 22.87
C LEU A 216 -4.94 16.92 23.86
N GLU A 217 -4.74 18.22 23.91
CA GLU A 217 -5.53 19.14 24.75
C GLU A 217 -7.01 19.14 24.36
N ALA A 218 -7.31 19.17 23.06
CA ALA A 218 -8.67 19.10 22.55
C ALA A 218 -9.39 17.81 22.98
N VAL A 219 -8.72 16.65 22.86
CA VAL A 219 -9.27 15.36 23.32
C VAL A 219 -9.47 15.37 24.83
N ARG A 220 -8.48 15.83 25.61
CA ARG A 220 -8.59 15.94 27.09
C ARG A 220 -9.78 16.83 27.51
N SER A 221 -9.96 17.96 26.87
CA SER A 221 -11.05 18.90 27.19
C SER A 221 -12.45 18.30 26.95
N CYS A 222 -12.57 17.34 26.02
CA CYS A 222 -13.81 16.61 25.80
C CYS A 222 -14.15 15.62 26.92
N VAL A 223 -13.11 15.10 27.61
CA VAL A 223 -13.22 14.10 28.68
C VAL A 223 -13.31 14.75 30.06
N LEU A 224 -12.53 15.80 30.29
CA LEU A 224 -12.32 16.41 31.60
C LEU A 224 -13.20 17.66 31.82
N ARG A 225 -14.40 17.75 31.25
CA ARG A 225 -15.27 18.88 31.59
C ARG A 225 -15.46 18.99 33.11
N PRO A 226 -15.09 20.11 33.74
CA PRO A 226 -15.43 20.36 35.15
C PRO A 226 -16.94 20.22 35.32
N ARG A 227 -17.35 19.55 36.37
CA ARG A 227 -18.76 19.55 36.79
C ARG A 227 -19.15 21.02 37.01
N ILE A 228 -19.92 21.59 36.08
CA ILE A 228 -20.69 22.77 36.40
C ILE A 228 -21.77 22.27 37.36
N PRO A 229 -21.84 22.80 38.58
CA PRO A 229 -22.79 22.36 39.58
C PRO A 229 -24.23 22.59 39.14
#